data_ca4ec9fb4ffef0c9ff144ce4a7e3e191
#
_entry.id   ca4ec9fb4ffef0c9ff144ce4a7e3e191
#
_cell.length_a   1.000
_cell.length_b   1.000
_cell.length_c   1.000
_cell.angle_alpha   90.00
_cell.angle_beta   90.00
_cell.angle_gamma   90.00
#
_symmetry.space_group_name_H-M   'P 1'
#
loop_
_entity.id
_entity.type
_entity.pdbx_description
1 polymer ?
#
loop_
_entity_poly.entity_id
_entity_poly.type
_entity_poly.pdbx_seq_one_letter_code
_entity_poly.pdbx_strand_id
1 'polypeptide(L)'
;MSGGTVIVARLDSMGDVLLSGPAVRAVAHGADRVVYLAGPRGAETAATLPGVDRVLTWCAPWIAADPPPVDAADVTRLVQRLSGLGADAAVILTSFHQSPLPLALLLRMAGVPRVSAVSEDYPGSLLDVRHHVAHGIPEAERMLSLARAAGYPRSPGDDGRLAVRRPLPDTRELTGPDGYAVVHVGADAPSRELPPALAAKTVAALAERGHRVLVTGTAGEAGAAREVAAHGAADLAGRTTVTELADVLDRAAVLVSGNTGPAHLAAAVGTPVVSLFSPVVPASAWAPHGTAVRVLGDQSAACADTRARVCPVPGHPCLNSVSSDDVLTAVDELLGAR
;
A
#
# COMPACT_ATOMS: atom_id res chain seq x y z
N MET A 1 21.34 17.19 10.67
CA MET A 1 21.00 16.66 12.01
C MET A 1 21.38 15.22 11.98
N SER A 2 22.35 14.84 12.78
CA SER A 2 22.94 13.51 12.75
C SER A 2 22.37 12.69 13.89
N GLY A 3 21.89 11.51 13.55
CA GLY A 3 21.66 10.46 14.51
C GLY A 3 20.33 10.54 15.27
N GLY A 4 20.11 9.57 16.11
CA GLY A 4 18.98 9.47 17.01
C GLY A 4 17.86 8.54 16.50
N THR A 5 16.90 8.29 17.37
CA THR A 5 15.75 7.44 17.07
C THR A 5 14.60 8.26 16.49
N VAL A 6 14.10 7.89 15.31
CA VAL A 6 12.95 8.53 14.66
C VAL A 6 11.79 7.57 14.56
N ILE A 7 10.60 8.01 14.98
CA ILE A 7 9.36 7.28 14.77
C ILE A 7 8.77 7.73 13.44
N VAL A 8 8.54 6.77 12.52
CA VAL A 8 7.71 6.98 11.33
C VAL A 8 6.39 6.29 11.55
N ALA A 9 5.29 6.99 11.42
CA ALA A 9 3.96 6.43 11.69
C ALA A 9 3.07 6.45 10.44
N ARG A 10 2.57 5.27 10.05
CA ARG A 10 1.47 5.10 9.09
C ARG A 10 0.59 3.95 9.58
N LEU A 11 -0.64 4.25 9.95
CA LEU A 11 -1.51 3.34 10.71
C LEU A 11 -2.57 2.64 9.84
N ASP A 12 -2.48 2.80 8.53
CA ASP A 12 -3.38 2.23 7.53
C ASP A 12 -2.99 0.79 7.14
N SER A 13 -3.37 0.39 5.92
CA SER A 13 -3.18 -0.96 5.38
C SER A 13 -1.89 -1.10 4.55
N MET A 14 -1.67 -2.32 4.00
CA MET A 14 -0.51 -2.70 3.21
C MET A 14 -0.11 -1.67 2.15
N GLY A 15 -1.06 -1.25 1.29
CA GLY A 15 -0.76 -0.33 0.18
C GLY A 15 -0.24 1.02 0.67
N ASP A 16 -0.88 1.57 1.71
CA ASP A 16 -0.48 2.83 2.33
C ASP A 16 0.92 2.76 2.95
N VAL A 17 1.22 1.63 3.58
CA VAL A 17 2.54 1.37 4.16
C VAL A 17 3.61 1.28 3.07
N LEU A 18 3.35 0.57 1.96
CA LEU A 18 4.28 0.51 0.83
C LEU A 18 4.54 1.88 0.21
N LEU A 19 3.49 2.70 0.05
CA LEU A 19 3.60 4.07 -0.45
C LEU A 19 4.46 4.96 0.46
N SER A 20 4.57 4.65 1.75
CA SER A 20 5.44 5.37 2.68
C SER A 20 6.94 5.04 2.50
N GLY A 21 7.29 4.00 1.76
CA GLY A 21 8.66 3.49 1.61
C GLY A 21 9.71 4.53 1.24
N PRO A 22 9.49 5.40 0.23
CA PRO A 22 10.44 6.46 -0.11
C PRO A 22 10.69 7.45 1.04
N ALA A 23 9.65 7.82 1.80
CA ALA A 23 9.78 8.68 2.98
C ALA A 23 10.55 7.98 4.12
N VAL A 24 10.29 6.68 4.33
CA VAL A 24 11.02 5.86 5.31
C VAL A 24 12.51 5.81 4.99
N ARG A 25 12.89 5.56 3.73
CA ARG A 25 14.31 5.55 3.33
C ARG A 25 14.96 6.92 3.48
N ALA A 26 14.24 8.00 3.19
CA ALA A 26 14.74 9.36 3.43
C ALA A 26 15.00 9.61 4.92
N VAL A 27 14.09 9.19 5.81
CA VAL A 27 14.29 9.27 7.26
C VAL A 27 15.46 8.40 7.70
N ALA A 28 15.56 7.16 7.23
CA ALA A 28 16.63 6.23 7.58
C ALA A 28 18.02 6.71 7.14
N HIS A 29 18.11 7.50 6.07
CA HIS A 29 19.36 8.10 5.63
C HIS A 29 19.90 9.14 6.63
N GLY A 30 19.02 9.79 7.40
CA GLY A 30 19.39 10.83 8.37
C GLY A 30 19.23 10.44 9.85
N ALA A 31 18.75 9.23 10.15
CA ALA A 31 18.52 8.73 11.50
C ALA A 31 19.44 7.53 11.81
N ASP A 32 19.80 7.34 13.07
CA ASP A 32 20.53 6.13 13.51
C ASP A 32 19.58 4.93 13.61
N ARG A 33 18.30 5.18 13.90
CA ARG A 33 17.30 4.15 14.08
C ARG A 33 15.91 4.65 13.68
N VAL A 34 15.20 3.83 12.89
CA VAL A 34 13.82 4.07 12.52
C VAL A 34 12.90 3.05 13.18
N VAL A 35 11.98 3.53 13.99
CA VAL A 35 10.88 2.74 14.55
C VAL A 35 9.62 3.07 13.79
N TYR A 36 9.06 2.06 13.12
CA TYR A 36 7.81 2.23 12.36
C TYR A 36 6.61 1.89 13.24
N LEU A 37 5.70 2.84 13.44
CA LEU A 37 4.42 2.63 14.11
C LEU A 37 3.36 2.33 13.04
N ALA A 38 2.93 1.06 12.99
CA ALA A 38 1.98 0.53 12.02
C ALA A 38 0.64 0.16 12.66
N GLY A 39 -0.44 0.24 11.88
CA GLY A 39 -1.69 -0.43 12.19
C GLY A 39 -1.56 -1.96 12.02
N PRO A 40 -2.47 -2.76 12.61
CA PRO A 40 -2.40 -4.24 12.52
C PRO A 40 -2.35 -4.75 11.07
N ARG A 41 -3.05 -4.09 10.14
CA ARG A 41 -3.15 -4.48 8.72
C ARG A 41 -1.93 -4.08 7.88
N GLY A 42 -1.05 -3.23 8.41
CA GLY A 42 0.17 -2.79 7.76
C GLY A 42 1.45 -3.30 8.42
N ALA A 43 1.36 -3.94 9.58
CA ALA A 43 2.53 -4.26 10.41
C ALA A 43 3.51 -5.24 9.73
N GLU A 44 3.01 -6.29 9.11
CA GLU A 44 3.84 -7.24 8.37
C GLU A 44 4.54 -6.54 7.19
N THR A 45 3.81 -5.71 6.46
CA THR A 45 4.36 -4.94 5.35
C THR A 45 5.41 -3.94 5.81
N ALA A 46 5.20 -3.27 6.95
CA ALA A 46 6.17 -2.33 7.51
C ALA A 46 7.52 -3.00 7.81
N ALA A 47 7.52 -4.27 8.20
CA ALA A 47 8.74 -5.03 8.43
C ALA A 47 9.53 -5.32 7.13
N THR A 48 8.86 -5.26 5.98
CA THR A 48 9.51 -5.45 4.67
C THR A 48 10.17 -4.18 4.12
N LEU A 49 9.87 -3.01 4.67
CA LEU A 49 10.40 -1.75 4.14
C LEU A 49 11.89 -1.58 4.42
N PRO A 50 12.71 -1.23 3.40
CA PRO A 50 14.11 -0.86 3.63
C PRO A 50 14.21 0.36 4.55
N GLY A 51 15.10 0.30 5.53
CA GLY A 51 15.34 1.37 6.50
C GLY A 51 14.50 1.29 7.78
N VAL A 52 13.57 0.36 7.92
CA VAL A 52 12.85 0.13 9.19
C VAL A 52 13.66 -0.80 10.10
N ASP A 53 14.01 -0.39 11.30
CA ASP A 53 14.75 -1.23 12.26
C ASP A 53 13.81 -2.02 13.18
N ARG A 54 12.67 -1.43 13.50
CA ARG A 54 11.67 -2.04 14.39
C ARG A 54 10.27 -1.60 14.01
N VAL A 55 9.33 -2.53 14.08
CA VAL A 55 7.90 -2.24 13.95
C VAL A 55 7.23 -2.29 15.32
N LEU A 56 6.45 -1.26 15.63
CA LEU A 56 5.47 -1.26 16.70
C LEU A 56 4.07 -1.33 16.08
N THR A 57 3.24 -2.24 16.58
CA THR A 57 1.86 -2.37 16.11
C THR A 57 0.90 -1.77 17.13
N TRP A 58 -0.02 -0.93 16.63
CA TRP A 58 -1.12 -0.39 17.40
C TRP A 58 -2.34 -0.09 16.52
N CYS A 59 -3.53 -0.43 17.02
CA CYS A 59 -4.79 -0.17 16.33
C CYS A 59 -5.32 1.21 16.73
N ALA A 60 -5.17 2.21 15.87
CA ALA A 60 -5.69 3.55 16.11
C ALA A 60 -7.21 3.61 15.91
N PRO A 61 -8.00 3.95 16.95
CA PRO A 61 -9.46 3.98 16.85
C PRO A 61 -10.01 4.98 15.82
N TRP A 62 -9.23 5.99 15.45
CA TRP A 62 -9.61 7.01 14.46
C TRP A 62 -9.10 6.72 13.04
N ILE A 63 -8.40 5.58 12.82
CA ILE A 63 -7.88 5.17 11.50
C ILE A 63 -8.48 3.84 11.05
N ALA A 64 -8.68 2.90 11.97
CA ALA A 64 -9.16 1.56 11.65
C ALA A 64 -10.50 1.60 10.90
N ALA A 65 -10.66 0.73 9.90
CA ALA A 65 -11.90 0.63 9.12
C ALA A 65 -13.09 0.18 9.98
N ASP A 66 -12.83 -0.73 10.92
CA ASP A 66 -13.74 -1.18 11.97
C ASP A 66 -13.14 -0.75 13.32
N PRO A 67 -13.40 0.51 13.74
CA PRO A 67 -12.69 1.11 14.85
C PRO A 67 -13.13 0.51 16.20
N PRO A 68 -12.17 0.07 17.03
CA PRO A 68 -12.49 -0.25 18.42
C PRO A 68 -12.86 1.04 19.19
N PRO A 69 -13.59 0.93 20.31
CA PRO A 69 -13.77 2.06 21.22
C PRO A 69 -12.43 2.61 21.69
N VAL A 70 -12.40 3.92 22.01
CA VAL A 70 -11.22 4.52 22.63
C VAL A 70 -11.10 3.99 24.07
N ASP A 71 -10.02 3.27 24.36
CA ASP A 71 -9.71 2.75 25.68
C ASP A 71 -8.54 3.53 26.31
N ALA A 72 -8.79 4.19 27.43
CA ALA A 72 -7.78 4.97 28.15
C ALA A 72 -6.56 4.14 28.59
N ALA A 73 -6.79 2.88 28.98
CA ALA A 73 -5.70 2.00 29.38
C ALA A 73 -4.82 1.60 28.19
N ASP A 74 -5.42 1.35 27.03
CA ASP A 74 -4.68 1.05 25.79
C ASP A 74 -3.87 2.26 25.31
N VAL A 75 -4.48 3.44 25.30
CA VAL A 75 -3.78 4.71 24.98
C VAL A 75 -2.61 4.94 25.93
N THR A 76 -2.81 4.73 27.25
CA THR A 76 -1.73 4.88 28.25
C THR A 76 -0.58 3.91 27.98
N ARG A 77 -0.87 2.64 27.68
CA ARG A 77 0.15 1.65 27.31
C ARG A 77 0.92 2.06 26.06
N LEU A 78 0.24 2.61 25.04
CA LEU A 78 0.92 3.13 23.85
C LEU A 78 1.88 4.26 24.22
N VAL A 79 1.43 5.27 24.96
CA VAL A 79 2.27 6.41 25.39
C VAL A 79 3.50 5.90 26.16
N GLN A 80 3.35 4.96 27.09
CA GLN A 80 4.47 4.35 27.81
C GLN A 80 5.45 3.63 26.88
N ARG A 81 4.94 2.85 25.90
CA ARG A 81 5.78 2.17 24.90
C ARG A 81 6.56 3.16 24.05
N LEU A 82 5.92 4.25 23.61
CA LEU A 82 6.55 5.32 22.81
C LEU A 82 7.60 6.07 23.63
N SER A 83 7.30 6.42 24.88
CA SER A 83 8.24 7.08 25.80
C SER A 83 9.49 6.21 26.04
N GLY A 84 9.31 4.90 26.18
CA GLY A 84 10.43 3.96 26.33
C GLY A 84 11.36 3.83 25.14
N LEU A 85 11.01 4.43 23.97
CA LEU A 85 11.89 4.47 22.81
C LEU A 85 12.96 5.57 22.90
N GLY A 86 12.71 6.62 23.70
CA GLY A 86 13.56 7.80 23.74
C GLY A 86 13.72 8.47 22.38
N ALA A 87 12.62 8.55 21.60
CA ALA A 87 12.69 9.05 20.24
C ALA A 87 12.93 10.56 20.19
N ASP A 88 13.82 10.99 19.32
CA ASP A 88 14.21 12.39 19.10
C ASP A 88 13.26 13.13 18.17
N ALA A 89 12.58 12.37 17.28
CA ALA A 89 11.61 12.94 16.35
C ALA A 89 10.54 11.92 15.95
N ALA A 90 9.44 12.45 15.41
CA ALA A 90 8.41 11.65 14.76
C ALA A 90 7.94 12.31 13.45
N VAL A 91 7.69 11.49 12.44
CA VAL A 91 7.10 11.86 11.16
C VAL A 91 5.79 11.09 10.99
N ILE A 92 4.66 11.80 11.00
CA ILE A 92 3.33 11.20 10.91
C ILE A 92 2.85 11.25 9.47
N LEU A 93 2.77 10.10 8.84
CA LEU A 93 2.33 9.92 7.46
C LEU A 93 0.85 9.54 7.44
N THR A 94 -0.03 10.49 7.20
CA THR A 94 -1.49 10.27 7.10
C THR A 94 -1.97 10.40 5.66
N SER A 95 -3.09 9.75 5.33
CA SER A 95 -3.86 10.08 4.12
C SER A 95 -4.43 11.52 4.22
N PHE A 96 -4.72 12.12 3.07
CA PHE A 96 -5.17 13.52 3.00
C PHE A 96 -6.46 13.81 3.80
N HIS A 97 -7.29 12.80 4.08
CA HIS A 97 -8.55 12.91 4.83
C HIS A 97 -8.42 12.62 6.32
N GLN A 98 -7.23 12.22 6.77
CA GLN A 98 -6.99 11.86 8.16
C GLN A 98 -6.29 13.00 8.89
N SER A 99 -6.66 13.24 10.15
CA SER A 99 -5.95 14.18 11.00
C SER A 99 -4.76 13.50 11.68
N PRO A 100 -3.55 14.08 11.63
CA PRO A 100 -2.39 13.59 12.38
C PRO A 100 -2.45 13.98 13.86
N LEU A 101 -3.34 14.92 14.25
CA LEU A 101 -3.29 15.58 15.55
C LEU A 101 -3.54 14.63 16.74
N PRO A 102 -4.45 13.63 16.67
CA PRO A 102 -4.59 12.68 17.77
C PRO A 102 -3.28 11.92 18.06
N LEU A 103 -2.58 11.45 17.03
CA LEU A 103 -1.29 10.78 17.23
C LEU A 103 -0.20 11.77 17.67
N ALA A 104 -0.20 13.00 17.16
CA ALA A 104 0.74 14.03 17.58
C ALA A 104 0.62 14.32 19.08
N LEU A 105 -0.61 14.39 19.61
CA LEU A 105 -0.85 14.52 21.06
C LEU A 105 -0.21 13.36 21.84
N LEU A 106 -0.42 12.12 21.42
CA LEU A 106 0.14 10.95 22.10
C LEU A 106 1.68 10.93 22.05
N LEU A 107 2.26 11.34 20.93
CA LEU A 107 3.72 11.48 20.81
C LEU A 107 4.27 12.57 21.73
N ARG A 108 3.57 13.71 21.85
CA ARG A 108 3.95 14.75 22.84
C ARG A 108 3.85 14.25 24.27
N MET A 109 2.78 13.53 24.61
CA MET A 109 2.64 12.91 25.94
C MET A 109 3.73 11.87 26.21
N ALA A 110 4.24 11.21 25.17
CA ALA A 110 5.37 10.29 25.25
C ALA A 110 6.75 11.00 25.35
N GLY A 111 6.77 12.33 25.30
CA GLY A 111 8.00 13.13 25.41
C GLY A 111 8.77 13.30 24.11
N VAL A 112 8.19 12.98 22.93
CA VAL A 112 8.85 13.18 21.63
C VAL A 112 9.02 14.70 21.38
N PRO A 113 10.25 15.22 21.29
CA PRO A 113 10.49 16.65 21.26
C PRO A 113 10.18 17.28 19.90
N ARG A 114 10.20 16.51 18.81
CA ARG A 114 10.01 17.02 17.44
C ARG A 114 9.02 16.17 16.66
N VAL A 115 7.87 16.77 16.28
CA VAL A 115 6.80 16.08 15.56
C VAL A 115 6.48 16.82 14.26
N SER A 116 6.48 16.09 13.15
CA SER A 116 6.23 16.62 11.80
C SER A 116 5.06 15.90 11.15
N ALA A 117 4.16 16.64 10.52
CA ALA A 117 3.01 16.06 9.79
C ALA A 117 2.50 16.99 8.69
N VAL A 118 1.76 16.43 7.72
CA VAL A 118 0.85 17.20 6.87
C VAL A 118 -0.44 17.42 7.67
N SER A 119 -0.87 18.66 7.83
CA SER A 119 -2.11 18.98 8.54
C SER A 119 -2.79 20.22 7.96
N GLU A 120 -4.07 20.06 7.60
CA GLU A 120 -4.92 21.18 7.21
C GLU A 120 -5.42 21.94 8.44
N ASP A 121 -5.61 21.24 9.57
CA ASP A 121 -6.03 21.83 10.83
C ASP A 121 -4.89 22.57 11.52
N TYR A 122 -5.23 23.62 12.28
CA TYR A 122 -4.27 24.34 13.10
C TYR A 122 -3.76 23.43 14.25
N PRO A 123 -2.45 23.13 14.32
CA PRO A 123 -1.94 22.14 15.25
C PRO A 123 -1.57 22.69 16.63
N GLY A 124 -1.58 24.00 16.84
CA GLY A 124 -1.03 24.61 18.06
C GLY A 124 0.42 24.15 18.30
N SER A 125 0.71 23.70 19.52
CA SER A 125 2.02 23.17 19.93
C SER A 125 2.25 21.69 19.59
N LEU A 126 1.32 21.02 18.90
CA LEU A 126 1.43 19.59 18.61
C LEU A 126 2.44 19.28 17.51
N LEU A 127 2.62 20.18 16.55
CA LEU A 127 3.56 20.00 15.44
C LEU A 127 4.64 21.07 15.43
N ASP A 128 5.90 20.68 15.25
CA ASP A 128 7.01 21.60 14.95
C ASP A 128 7.08 21.90 13.45
N VAL A 129 6.73 20.92 12.62
CA VAL A 129 6.61 21.08 11.17
C VAL A 129 5.19 20.75 10.75
N ARG A 130 4.44 21.78 10.41
CA ARG A 130 3.17 21.68 9.71
C ARG A 130 3.42 21.83 8.22
N HIS A 131 3.42 20.69 7.51
CA HIS A 131 3.65 20.70 6.06
C HIS A 131 2.32 20.81 5.31
N HIS A 132 2.33 21.58 4.23
CA HIS A 132 1.21 21.71 3.30
C HIS A 132 1.63 21.12 1.94
N VAL A 133 0.73 20.37 1.33
CA VAL A 133 1.02 19.69 0.06
C VAL A 133 -0.12 19.96 -0.93
N ALA A 134 0.23 20.25 -2.18
CA ALA A 134 -0.76 20.40 -3.24
C ALA A 134 -1.58 19.11 -3.43
N HIS A 135 -2.87 19.28 -3.78
CA HIS A 135 -3.72 18.15 -4.13
C HIS A 135 -3.28 17.51 -5.46
N GLY A 136 -3.60 16.22 -5.61
CA GLY A 136 -3.44 15.50 -6.88
C GLY A 136 -2.04 14.97 -7.18
N ILE A 137 -1.09 15.09 -6.26
CA ILE A 137 0.21 14.43 -6.39
C ILE A 137 0.16 12.99 -5.86
N PRO A 138 1.03 12.08 -6.34
CA PRO A 138 1.12 10.72 -5.82
C PRO A 138 1.37 10.68 -4.31
N GLU A 139 0.69 9.80 -3.60
CA GLU A 139 0.84 9.66 -2.14
C GLU A 139 2.27 9.38 -1.70
N ALA A 140 3.03 8.60 -2.49
CA ALA A 140 4.45 8.37 -2.20
C ALA A 140 5.27 9.67 -2.23
N GLU A 141 5.01 10.55 -3.20
CA GLU A 141 5.68 11.86 -3.30
C GLU A 141 5.20 12.83 -2.20
N ARG A 142 3.91 12.77 -1.85
CA ARG A 142 3.35 13.55 -0.74
C ARG A 142 4.05 13.22 0.57
N MET A 143 4.22 11.93 0.87
CA MET A 143 4.91 11.48 2.08
C MET A 143 6.40 11.81 2.06
N LEU A 144 7.06 11.63 0.91
CA LEU A 144 8.47 12.00 0.75
C LEU A 144 8.69 13.52 0.90
N SER A 145 7.74 14.34 0.44
CA SER A 145 7.80 15.81 0.62
C SER A 145 7.74 16.21 2.09
N LEU A 146 6.94 15.49 2.91
CA LEU A 146 6.92 15.70 4.37
C LEU A 146 8.25 15.29 5.01
N ALA A 147 8.82 14.13 4.64
CA ALA A 147 10.13 13.72 5.16
C ALA A 147 11.20 14.80 4.89
N ARG A 148 11.20 15.37 3.67
CA ARG A 148 12.10 16.48 3.32
C ARG A 148 11.85 17.72 4.17
N ALA A 149 10.59 18.12 4.35
CA ALA A 149 10.22 19.26 5.20
C ALA A 149 10.61 19.04 6.67
N ALA A 150 10.58 17.78 7.14
CA ALA A 150 11.03 17.39 8.47
C ALA A 150 12.57 17.39 8.63
N GLY A 151 13.32 17.63 7.54
CA GLY A 151 14.78 17.68 7.54
C GLY A 151 15.48 16.40 7.09
N TYR A 152 14.73 15.47 6.47
CA TYR A 152 15.24 14.20 5.95
C TYR A 152 15.14 14.20 4.40
N PRO A 153 16.14 14.74 3.70
CA PRO A 153 16.15 14.72 2.24
C PRO A 153 16.35 13.30 1.73
N ARG A 154 15.87 13.04 0.52
CA ARG A 154 16.13 11.79 -0.18
C ARG A 154 17.64 11.61 -0.35
N SER A 155 18.15 10.40 -0.10
CA SER A 155 19.57 10.11 -0.30
C SER A 155 19.97 10.23 -1.78
N PRO A 156 21.22 10.62 -2.06
CA PRO A 156 21.75 10.54 -3.43
C PRO A 156 21.62 9.13 -3.99
N GLY A 157 21.07 9.01 -5.21
CA GLY A 157 20.88 7.72 -5.89
C GLY A 157 19.56 7.00 -5.56
N ASP A 158 18.78 7.42 -4.56
CA ASP A 158 17.42 6.92 -4.36
C ASP A 158 16.49 7.53 -5.42
N ASP A 159 15.84 6.69 -6.21
CA ASP A 159 14.96 7.11 -7.32
C ASP A 159 13.52 7.45 -6.89
N GLY A 160 13.18 7.25 -5.61
CA GLY A 160 11.85 7.49 -5.04
C GLY A 160 10.82 6.40 -5.35
N ARG A 161 11.20 5.30 -6.01
CA ARG A 161 10.31 4.17 -6.27
C ARG A 161 9.98 3.42 -4.98
N LEU A 162 8.88 2.65 -5.01
CA LEU A 162 8.58 1.71 -3.95
C LEU A 162 9.65 0.61 -3.93
N ALA A 163 9.92 0.05 -2.76
CA ALA A 163 10.86 -1.05 -2.60
C ALA A 163 10.54 -1.88 -1.37
N VAL A 164 10.92 -3.14 -1.41
CA VAL A 164 10.94 -4.06 -0.27
C VAL A 164 12.37 -4.56 -0.03
N ARG A 165 12.64 -5.03 1.18
CA ARG A 165 13.93 -5.62 1.54
C ARG A 165 14.25 -6.83 0.68
N ARG A 166 15.52 -7.01 0.36
CA ARG A 166 16.07 -8.18 -0.31
C ARG A 166 17.17 -8.84 0.56
N PRO A 167 17.43 -10.16 0.44
CA PRO A 167 16.82 -11.06 -0.53
C PRO A 167 15.38 -11.42 -0.16
N LEU A 168 14.56 -11.73 -1.17
CA LEU A 168 13.24 -12.32 -0.99
C LEU A 168 13.35 -13.83 -0.78
N PRO A 169 12.37 -14.49 -0.14
CA PRO A 169 12.31 -15.94 -0.05
C PRO A 169 12.15 -16.57 -1.44
N ASP A 170 12.58 -17.82 -1.62
CA ASP A 170 12.38 -18.54 -2.88
C ASP A 170 11.05 -19.30 -2.87
N THR A 171 10.10 -18.85 -3.69
CA THR A 171 8.76 -19.45 -3.80
C THR A 171 8.60 -20.39 -5.01
N ARG A 172 9.69 -20.81 -5.68
CA ARG A 172 9.61 -21.68 -6.88
C ARG A 172 8.92 -23.02 -6.65
N GLU A 173 8.97 -23.56 -5.45
CA GLU A 173 8.21 -24.78 -5.10
C GLU A 173 6.69 -24.56 -5.18
N LEU A 174 6.22 -23.33 -4.90
CA LEU A 174 4.81 -22.94 -4.99
C LEU A 174 4.44 -22.50 -6.41
N THR A 175 5.31 -21.72 -7.03
CA THR A 175 5.02 -21.01 -8.27
C THR A 175 5.49 -21.74 -9.53
N GLY A 176 6.47 -22.63 -9.45
CA GLY A 176 7.18 -23.21 -10.61
C GLY A 176 8.04 -22.14 -11.33
N PRO A 177 8.31 -22.29 -12.65
CA PRO A 177 9.18 -21.40 -13.41
C PRO A 177 8.68 -19.94 -13.45
N ASP A 178 9.60 -18.97 -13.59
CA ASP A 178 9.33 -17.55 -13.66
C ASP A 178 8.55 -17.17 -14.94
N GLY A 179 8.05 -15.94 -15.01
CA GLY A 179 7.40 -15.37 -16.21
C GLY A 179 5.89 -15.64 -16.33
N TYR A 180 5.24 -16.04 -15.27
CA TYR A 180 3.78 -16.22 -15.20
C TYR A 180 3.06 -14.87 -15.04
N ALA A 181 1.77 -14.86 -15.38
CA ALA A 181 0.86 -13.77 -15.01
C ALA A 181 0.24 -14.04 -13.63
N VAL A 182 0.10 -13.00 -12.83
CA VAL A 182 -0.63 -13.07 -11.55
C VAL A 182 -1.96 -12.33 -11.70
N VAL A 183 -3.04 -12.96 -11.28
CA VAL A 183 -4.36 -12.34 -11.10
C VAL A 183 -4.67 -12.32 -9.60
N HIS A 184 -4.76 -11.12 -9.02
CA HIS A 184 -5.10 -10.97 -7.60
C HIS A 184 -6.58 -10.65 -7.45
N VAL A 185 -7.28 -11.48 -6.68
CA VAL A 185 -8.69 -11.29 -6.33
C VAL A 185 -8.83 -10.65 -4.96
N GLY A 186 -9.93 -9.91 -4.78
CA GLY A 186 -10.23 -9.25 -3.52
C GLY A 186 -9.56 -7.90 -3.32
N ALA A 187 -10.07 -7.18 -2.36
CA ALA A 187 -9.54 -5.93 -1.85
C ALA A 187 -10.14 -5.62 -0.47
N ASP A 188 -9.49 -4.73 0.27
CA ASP A 188 -10.00 -4.22 1.57
C ASP A 188 -11.38 -3.55 1.49
N ALA A 189 -11.73 -3.02 0.33
CA ALA A 189 -13.00 -2.37 0.06
C ALA A 189 -13.64 -3.01 -1.18
N PRO A 190 -14.85 -3.58 -1.08
CA PRO A 190 -15.55 -4.23 -2.20
C PRO A 190 -15.67 -3.34 -3.45
N SER A 191 -15.76 -2.01 -3.29
CA SER A 191 -15.79 -1.07 -4.41
C SER A 191 -14.49 -1.04 -5.25
N ARG A 192 -13.41 -1.66 -4.79
CA ARG A 192 -12.08 -1.66 -5.40
C ARG A 192 -11.64 -3.03 -5.88
N GLU A 193 -12.47 -4.06 -5.66
CA GLU A 193 -12.17 -5.42 -6.08
C GLU A 193 -12.15 -5.55 -7.60
N LEU A 194 -11.28 -6.39 -8.10
CA LEU A 194 -11.38 -6.93 -9.46
C LEU A 194 -12.68 -7.74 -9.56
N PRO A 195 -13.64 -7.36 -10.44
CA PRO A 195 -14.91 -8.08 -10.52
C PRO A 195 -14.69 -9.58 -10.79
N PRO A 196 -15.27 -10.51 -10.00
CA PRO A 196 -14.98 -11.94 -10.12
C PRO A 196 -15.23 -12.51 -11.51
N ALA A 197 -16.30 -12.09 -12.17
CA ALA A 197 -16.62 -12.53 -13.53
C ALA A 197 -15.57 -12.06 -14.56
N LEU A 198 -15.02 -10.86 -14.37
CA LEU A 198 -13.94 -10.34 -15.21
C LEU A 198 -12.62 -11.07 -14.91
N ALA A 199 -12.33 -11.33 -13.63
CA ALA A 199 -11.17 -12.11 -13.22
C ALA A 199 -11.15 -13.50 -13.85
N ALA A 200 -12.28 -14.22 -13.82
CA ALA A 200 -12.43 -15.54 -14.42
C ALA A 200 -12.21 -15.50 -15.95
N LYS A 201 -12.82 -14.53 -16.65
CA LYS A 201 -12.61 -14.35 -18.10
C LYS A 201 -11.16 -13.98 -18.42
N THR A 202 -10.53 -13.15 -17.62
CA THR A 202 -9.12 -12.77 -17.78
C THR A 202 -8.19 -13.98 -17.61
N VAL A 203 -8.42 -14.82 -16.59
CA VAL A 203 -7.65 -16.06 -16.38
C VAL A 203 -7.79 -16.99 -17.58
N ALA A 204 -9.04 -17.26 -18.04
CA ALA A 204 -9.28 -18.12 -19.20
C ALA A 204 -8.53 -17.59 -20.44
N ALA A 205 -8.70 -16.30 -20.73
CA ALA A 205 -8.11 -15.70 -21.93
C ALA A 205 -6.58 -15.64 -21.89
N LEU A 206 -5.96 -15.43 -20.72
CA LEU A 206 -4.50 -15.53 -20.55
C LEU A 206 -4.01 -16.97 -20.74
N ALA A 207 -4.72 -17.94 -20.19
CA ALA A 207 -4.38 -19.37 -20.34
C ALA A 207 -4.50 -19.81 -21.81
N GLU A 208 -5.54 -19.42 -22.53
CA GLU A 208 -5.73 -19.69 -23.97
C GLU A 208 -4.60 -19.10 -24.83
N ARG A 209 -4.00 -17.98 -24.41
CA ARG A 209 -2.81 -17.39 -25.05
C ARG A 209 -1.49 -18.04 -24.66
N GLY A 210 -1.54 -19.10 -23.84
CA GLY A 210 -0.36 -19.87 -23.41
C GLY A 210 0.38 -19.27 -22.22
N HIS A 211 -0.16 -18.24 -21.57
CA HIS A 211 0.40 -17.77 -20.30
C HIS A 211 0.09 -18.73 -19.18
N ARG A 212 1.08 -19.03 -18.37
CA ARG A 212 0.84 -19.64 -17.07
C ARG A 212 0.28 -18.60 -16.12
N VAL A 213 -0.82 -18.90 -15.43
CA VAL A 213 -1.53 -17.95 -14.58
C VAL A 213 -1.55 -18.46 -13.14
N LEU A 214 -1.27 -17.59 -12.18
CA LEU A 214 -1.43 -17.82 -10.75
C LEU A 214 -2.52 -16.88 -10.21
N VAL A 215 -3.42 -17.40 -9.40
CA VAL A 215 -4.41 -16.59 -8.68
C VAL A 215 -3.97 -16.43 -7.25
N THR A 216 -3.94 -15.19 -6.75
CA THR A 216 -3.57 -14.85 -5.38
C THR A 216 -4.72 -14.13 -4.67
N GLY A 217 -4.73 -14.21 -3.36
CA GLY A 217 -5.73 -13.62 -2.47
C GLY A 217 -5.40 -13.93 -1.02
N THR A 218 -6.11 -13.34 -0.08
CA THR A 218 -6.03 -13.68 1.34
C THR A 218 -6.72 -15.03 1.62
N ALA A 219 -6.52 -15.59 2.80
CA ALA A 219 -7.23 -16.80 3.22
C ALA A 219 -8.76 -16.59 3.27
N GLY A 220 -9.22 -15.37 3.57
CA GLY A 220 -10.65 -15.02 3.54
C GLY A 220 -11.24 -14.98 2.12
N GLU A 221 -10.40 -14.81 1.10
CA GLU A 221 -10.77 -14.74 -0.32
C GLU A 221 -10.59 -16.10 -1.05
N ALA A 222 -10.16 -17.15 -0.34
CA ALA A 222 -9.82 -18.45 -0.95
C ALA A 222 -11.00 -19.09 -1.72
N GLY A 223 -12.25 -18.82 -1.34
CA GLY A 223 -13.43 -19.28 -2.08
C GLY A 223 -13.49 -18.67 -3.47
N ALA A 224 -13.46 -17.34 -3.56
CA ALA A 224 -13.47 -16.59 -4.81
C ALA A 224 -12.22 -16.89 -5.67
N ALA A 225 -11.05 -16.99 -5.04
CA ALA A 225 -9.81 -17.34 -5.74
C ALA A 225 -9.89 -18.71 -6.41
N ARG A 226 -10.45 -19.71 -5.73
CA ARG A 226 -10.63 -21.06 -6.28
C ARG A 226 -11.58 -21.06 -7.48
N GLU A 227 -12.69 -20.33 -7.40
CA GLU A 227 -13.61 -20.21 -8.52
C GLU A 227 -12.95 -19.57 -9.74
N VAL A 228 -12.18 -18.50 -9.54
CA VAL A 228 -11.44 -17.83 -10.61
C VAL A 228 -10.32 -18.74 -11.15
N ALA A 229 -9.57 -19.45 -10.30
CA ALA A 229 -8.48 -20.31 -10.71
C ALA A 229 -8.96 -21.53 -11.52
N ALA A 230 -10.18 -22.01 -11.32
CA ALA A 230 -10.78 -23.12 -12.08
C ALA A 230 -10.84 -22.86 -13.60
N HIS A 231 -10.64 -21.62 -14.04
CA HIS A 231 -10.60 -21.22 -15.46
C HIS A 231 -9.20 -21.37 -16.11
N GLY A 232 -8.24 -22.05 -15.46
CA GLY A 232 -6.93 -22.38 -16.06
C GLY A 232 -5.72 -21.81 -15.30
N ALA A 233 -5.85 -21.55 -14.00
CA ALA A 233 -4.77 -21.05 -13.16
C ALA A 233 -4.49 -21.95 -11.95
N ALA A 234 -3.30 -21.77 -11.33
CA ALA A 234 -3.01 -22.33 -10.02
C ALA A 234 -3.46 -21.39 -8.91
N ASP A 235 -4.12 -21.93 -7.86
CA ASP A 235 -4.61 -21.16 -6.70
C ASP A 235 -3.54 -21.09 -5.61
N LEU A 236 -3.12 -19.86 -5.28
CA LEU A 236 -2.20 -19.54 -4.20
C LEU A 236 -2.85 -18.71 -3.07
N ALA A 237 -4.17 -18.51 -3.07
CA ALA A 237 -4.85 -17.72 -2.05
C ALA A 237 -4.64 -18.30 -0.64
N GLY A 238 -4.24 -17.42 0.30
CA GLY A 238 -3.94 -17.79 1.68
C GLY A 238 -2.68 -18.64 1.88
N ARG A 239 -1.84 -18.81 0.85
CA ARG A 239 -0.66 -19.68 0.90
C ARG A 239 0.66 -18.89 0.98
N THR A 240 0.61 -17.59 1.07
CA THR A 240 1.79 -16.73 1.09
C THR A 240 1.72 -15.71 2.20
N THR A 241 2.83 -15.46 2.86
CA THR A 241 3.11 -14.25 3.65
C THR A 241 3.31 -13.06 2.73
N VAL A 242 3.43 -11.84 3.27
CA VAL A 242 3.71 -10.63 2.46
C VAL A 242 5.05 -10.74 1.73
N THR A 243 6.09 -11.30 2.37
CA THR A 243 7.42 -11.47 1.75
C THR A 243 7.43 -12.54 0.67
N GLU A 244 6.70 -13.63 0.85
CA GLU A 244 6.54 -14.67 -0.19
C GLU A 244 5.70 -14.14 -1.35
N LEU A 245 4.62 -13.37 -1.09
CA LEU A 245 3.86 -12.70 -2.15
C LEU A 245 4.75 -11.71 -2.93
N ALA A 246 5.68 -11.03 -2.26
CA ALA A 246 6.65 -10.17 -2.93
C ALA A 246 7.53 -10.96 -3.92
N ASP A 247 8.01 -12.16 -3.55
CA ASP A 247 8.78 -13.03 -4.45
C ASP A 247 7.91 -13.59 -5.59
N VAL A 248 6.68 -13.99 -5.29
CA VAL A 248 5.71 -14.39 -6.34
C VAL A 248 5.53 -13.27 -7.36
N LEU A 249 5.41 -12.02 -6.91
CA LEU A 249 5.26 -10.88 -7.80
C LEU A 249 6.57 -10.52 -8.52
N ASP A 250 7.72 -10.60 -7.86
CA ASP A 250 9.04 -10.33 -8.45
C ASP A 250 9.35 -11.23 -9.65
N ARG A 251 8.87 -12.48 -9.61
CA ARG A 251 9.03 -13.48 -10.68
C ARG A 251 7.94 -13.45 -11.73
N ALA A 252 6.89 -12.65 -11.52
CA ALA A 252 5.79 -12.52 -12.45
C ALA A 252 6.16 -11.64 -13.65
N ALA A 253 5.60 -11.94 -14.81
CA ALA A 253 5.69 -11.07 -15.98
C ALA A 253 4.80 -9.83 -15.82
N VAL A 254 3.61 -10.00 -15.21
CA VAL A 254 2.61 -8.95 -15.02
C VAL A 254 1.68 -9.32 -13.87
N LEU A 255 1.17 -8.31 -13.17
CA LEU A 255 0.05 -8.42 -12.24
C LEU A 255 -1.21 -7.80 -12.85
N VAL A 256 -2.34 -8.49 -12.74
CA VAL A 256 -3.70 -7.94 -12.96
C VAL A 256 -4.42 -7.91 -11.61
N SER A 257 -4.87 -6.75 -11.18
CA SER A 257 -5.55 -6.62 -9.88
C SER A 257 -6.46 -5.39 -9.82
N GLY A 258 -7.33 -5.36 -8.83
CA GLY A 258 -8.03 -4.14 -8.43
C GLY A 258 -7.09 -3.11 -7.79
N ASN A 259 -7.65 -1.99 -7.31
CA ASN A 259 -6.92 -1.01 -6.52
C ASN A 259 -6.71 -1.51 -5.09
N THR A 260 -5.62 -2.25 -4.87
CA THR A 260 -5.36 -2.98 -3.61
C THR A 260 -3.86 -3.05 -3.28
N GLY A 261 -3.54 -3.49 -2.06
CA GLY A 261 -2.17 -3.59 -1.56
C GLY A 261 -1.19 -4.34 -2.46
N PRO A 262 -1.53 -5.53 -3.00
CA PRO A 262 -0.69 -6.26 -3.93
C PRO A 262 -0.28 -5.51 -5.20
N ALA A 263 -1.09 -4.56 -5.70
CA ALA A 263 -0.69 -3.69 -6.82
C ALA A 263 0.52 -2.81 -6.46
N HIS A 264 0.55 -2.29 -5.23
CA HIS A 264 1.70 -1.53 -4.73
C HIS A 264 2.90 -2.44 -4.40
N LEU A 265 2.64 -3.67 -3.97
CA LEU A 265 3.70 -4.65 -3.73
C LEU A 265 4.39 -5.06 -5.05
N ALA A 266 3.62 -5.28 -6.14
CA ALA A 266 4.15 -5.50 -7.46
C ALA A 266 5.01 -4.31 -7.93
N ALA A 267 4.55 -3.08 -7.70
CA ALA A 267 5.35 -1.89 -7.98
C ALA A 267 6.65 -1.85 -7.18
N ALA A 268 6.62 -2.30 -5.91
CA ALA A 268 7.79 -2.32 -5.03
C ALA A 268 8.86 -3.34 -5.44
N VAL A 269 8.50 -4.36 -6.21
CA VAL A 269 9.44 -5.34 -6.79
C VAL A 269 9.73 -5.06 -8.28
N GLY A 270 9.06 -4.07 -8.89
CA GLY A 270 9.30 -3.65 -10.27
C GLY A 270 8.43 -4.35 -11.31
N THR A 271 7.47 -5.16 -10.90
CA THR A 271 6.56 -5.89 -11.79
C THR A 271 5.50 -4.96 -12.39
N PRO A 272 5.28 -4.99 -13.71
CA PRO A 272 4.22 -4.22 -14.36
C PRO A 272 2.83 -4.59 -13.85
N VAL A 273 1.93 -3.59 -13.82
CA VAL A 273 0.58 -3.76 -13.27
C VAL A 273 -0.50 -3.30 -14.24
N VAL A 274 -1.46 -4.17 -14.53
CA VAL A 274 -2.78 -3.78 -15.05
C VAL A 274 -3.68 -3.58 -13.83
N SER A 275 -4.01 -2.33 -13.53
CA SER A 275 -4.80 -1.95 -12.38
C SER A 275 -6.22 -1.59 -12.78
N LEU A 276 -7.19 -2.42 -12.41
CA LEU A 276 -8.60 -2.10 -12.52
C LEU A 276 -8.95 -1.15 -11.38
N PHE A 277 -9.05 0.12 -11.71
CA PHE A 277 -9.04 1.20 -10.74
C PHE A 277 -10.42 1.85 -10.61
N SER A 278 -11.07 1.62 -9.47
CA SER A 278 -12.31 2.31 -9.12
C SER A 278 -12.02 3.77 -8.74
N PRO A 279 -12.76 4.76 -9.29
CA PRO A 279 -12.49 6.18 -9.07
C PRO A 279 -12.89 6.69 -7.69
N VAL A 280 -13.31 5.84 -6.77
CA VAL A 280 -13.63 6.23 -5.38
C VAL A 280 -12.46 6.93 -4.66
N VAL A 281 -11.26 6.78 -5.17
CA VAL A 281 -10.08 7.58 -4.87
C VAL A 281 -9.39 7.95 -6.20
N PRO A 282 -8.70 9.10 -6.32
CA PRO A 282 -8.09 9.52 -7.58
C PRO A 282 -6.89 8.64 -7.95
N ALA A 283 -6.87 8.12 -9.18
CA ALA A 283 -5.76 7.32 -9.68
C ALA A 283 -4.44 8.12 -9.73
N SER A 284 -4.49 9.42 -9.96
CA SER A 284 -3.31 10.31 -9.91
C SER A 284 -2.56 10.24 -8.58
N ALA A 285 -3.27 10.00 -7.47
CA ALA A 285 -2.67 9.91 -6.14
C ALA A 285 -2.36 8.46 -5.72
N TRP A 286 -3.19 7.49 -6.14
CA TRP A 286 -3.21 6.14 -5.56
C TRP A 286 -2.89 5.01 -6.54
N ALA A 287 -2.61 5.28 -7.82
CA ALA A 287 -2.13 4.24 -8.73
C ALA A 287 -0.77 3.69 -8.26
N PRO A 288 -0.42 2.44 -8.62
CA PRO A 288 0.90 1.88 -8.31
C PRO A 288 2.03 2.80 -8.78
N HIS A 289 2.99 3.10 -7.88
CA HIS A 289 4.02 4.11 -8.10
C HIS A 289 5.38 3.48 -8.40
N GLY A 290 6.07 3.97 -9.44
CA GLY A 290 7.45 3.59 -9.72
C GLY A 290 7.61 2.35 -10.62
N THR A 291 6.55 1.83 -11.22
CA THR A 291 6.60 0.76 -12.24
C THR A 291 5.74 1.12 -13.45
N ALA A 292 5.79 0.30 -14.51
CA ALA A 292 4.89 0.44 -15.65
C ALA A 292 3.47 0.03 -15.24
N VAL A 293 2.49 0.91 -15.48
CA VAL A 293 1.09 0.69 -15.08
C VAL A 293 0.15 0.99 -16.23
N ARG A 294 -0.89 0.16 -16.38
CA ARG A 294 -2.08 0.46 -17.18
C ARG A 294 -3.27 0.53 -16.22
N VAL A 295 -3.87 1.71 -16.13
CA VAL A 295 -5.08 1.96 -15.34
C VAL A 295 -6.30 1.74 -16.24
N LEU A 296 -7.17 0.80 -15.86
CA LEU A 296 -8.42 0.51 -16.54
C LEU A 296 -9.61 0.84 -15.62
N GLY A 297 -10.72 1.19 -16.21
CA GLY A 297 -11.94 1.58 -15.52
C GLY A 297 -12.32 3.05 -15.75
N ASP A 298 -13.62 3.35 -15.64
CA ASP A 298 -14.13 4.71 -15.84
C ASP A 298 -13.81 5.61 -14.64
N GLN A 299 -12.82 6.52 -14.85
CA GLN A 299 -12.38 7.46 -13.83
C GLN A 299 -13.35 8.65 -13.64
N SER A 300 -14.37 8.77 -14.51
CA SER A 300 -15.40 9.83 -14.44
C SER A 300 -16.71 9.38 -13.82
N ALA A 301 -16.80 8.12 -13.38
CA ALA A 301 -18.02 7.57 -12.79
C ALA A 301 -18.52 8.40 -11.58
N ALA A 302 -19.84 8.40 -11.35
CA ALA A 302 -20.49 9.23 -10.33
C ALA A 302 -19.99 9.03 -8.89
N CYS A 303 -19.25 7.95 -8.62
CA CYS A 303 -18.62 7.69 -7.34
C CYS A 303 -17.19 8.23 -7.21
N ALA A 304 -16.72 9.03 -8.18
CA ALA A 304 -15.37 9.61 -8.12
C ALA A 304 -15.18 10.41 -6.81
N ASP A 305 -14.03 10.20 -6.17
CA ASP A 305 -13.57 10.87 -4.94
C ASP A 305 -14.49 10.68 -3.70
N THR A 306 -15.49 9.81 -3.76
CA THR A 306 -16.40 9.54 -2.62
C THR A 306 -15.77 8.72 -1.50
N ARG A 307 -14.67 8.00 -1.77
CA ARG A 307 -14.04 7.04 -0.84
C ARG A 307 -14.96 5.91 -0.39
N ALA A 308 -16.04 5.67 -1.12
CA ALA A 308 -17.02 4.64 -0.78
C ALA A 308 -16.36 3.26 -0.67
N ARG A 309 -16.57 2.56 0.44
CA ARG A 309 -16.10 1.17 0.62
C ARG A 309 -16.95 0.16 -0.16
N VAL A 310 -18.24 0.46 -0.30
CA VAL A 310 -19.18 -0.29 -1.12
C VAL A 310 -19.61 0.62 -2.27
N CYS A 311 -19.67 0.08 -3.49
CA CYS A 311 -20.04 0.88 -4.65
C CYS A 311 -21.45 1.49 -4.48
N PRO A 312 -21.59 2.83 -4.52
CA PRO A 312 -22.90 3.48 -4.37
C PRO A 312 -23.71 3.49 -5.68
N VAL A 313 -23.09 3.09 -6.80
CA VAL A 313 -23.72 3.11 -8.12
C VAL A 313 -24.17 1.68 -8.48
N PRO A 314 -25.47 1.44 -8.73
CA PRO A 314 -25.95 0.12 -9.09
C PRO A 314 -25.20 -0.47 -10.29
N GLY A 315 -24.84 -1.75 -10.19
CA GLY A 315 -24.14 -2.47 -11.26
C GLY A 315 -22.64 -2.20 -11.36
N HIS A 316 -22.05 -1.39 -10.49
CA HIS A 316 -20.60 -1.09 -10.44
C HIS A 316 -20.01 -0.76 -11.83
N PRO A 317 -20.56 0.24 -12.55
CA PRO A 317 -20.31 0.43 -13.98
C PRO A 317 -18.86 0.77 -14.30
N CYS A 318 -18.15 1.44 -13.41
CA CYS A 318 -16.75 1.86 -13.65
C CYS A 318 -15.79 0.69 -13.88
N LEU A 319 -16.00 -0.47 -13.25
CA LEU A 319 -15.17 -1.67 -13.44
C LEU A 319 -15.88 -2.72 -14.32
N ASN A 320 -17.21 -2.81 -14.29
CA ASN A 320 -17.94 -3.77 -15.11
C ASN A 320 -18.03 -3.37 -16.60
N SER A 321 -17.66 -2.12 -16.95
CA SER A 321 -17.49 -1.70 -18.35
C SER A 321 -16.19 -2.20 -18.99
N VAL A 322 -15.22 -2.65 -18.18
CA VAL A 322 -13.96 -3.19 -18.67
C VAL A 322 -14.16 -4.64 -19.14
N SER A 323 -13.74 -4.93 -20.36
CA SER A 323 -13.76 -6.28 -20.93
C SER A 323 -12.45 -7.05 -20.66
N SER A 324 -12.48 -8.39 -20.84
CA SER A 324 -11.24 -9.20 -20.83
C SER A 324 -10.28 -8.78 -21.94
N ASP A 325 -10.78 -8.33 -23.09
CA ASP A 325 -9.96 -7.90 -24.22
C ASP A 325 -9.22 -6.60 -23.91
N ASP A 326 -9.83 -5.67 -23.16
CA ASP A 326 -9.15 -4.47 -22.66
C ASP A 326 -8.00 -4.85 -21.73
N VAL A 327 -8.23 -5.82 -20.83
CA VAL A 327 -7.17 -6.32 -19.91
C VAL A 327 -6.04 -6.97 -20.69
N LEU A 328 -6.35 -7.83 -21.67
CA LEU A 328 -5.35 -8.50 -22.50
C LEU A 328 -4.53 -7.50 -23.34
N THR A 329 -5.20 -6.50 -23.91
CA THR A 329 -4.50 -5.42 -24.62
C THR A 329 -3.51 -4.70 -23.71
N ALA A 330 -3.94 -4.36 -22.49
CA ALA A 330 -3.07 -3.73 -21.51
C ALA A 330 -1.90 -4.63 -21.08
N VAL A 331 -2.12 -5.95 -20.95
CA VAL A 331 -1.05 -6.93 -20.69
C VAL A 331 -0.06 -6.97 -21.84
N ASP A 332 -0.53 -7.08 -23.08
CA ASP A 332 0.33 -7.13 -24.28
C ASP A 332 1.20 -5.87 -24.41
N GLU A 333 0.62 -4.69 -24.15
CA GLU A 333 1.37 -3.42 -24.14
C GLU A 333 2.48 -3.39 -23.07
N LEU A 334 2.20 -3.91 -21.87
CA LEU A 334 3.18 -3.95 -20.79
C LEU A 334 4.29 -4.98 -21.03
N LEU A 335 3.98 -6.10 -21.70
CA LEU A 335 4.96 -7.15 -22.03
C LEU A 335 5.76 -6.79 -23.30
N GLY A 336 5.15 -6.11 -24.26
CA GLY A 336 5.82 -5.67 -25.48
C GLY A 336 6.75 -4.45 -25.31
N ALA A 337 6.63 -3.73 -24.19
CA ALA A 337 7.47 -2.59 -23.84
C ALA A 337 8.78 -2.95 -23.10
N ARG A 338 9.06 -4.26 -22.95
CA ARG A 338 10.28 -4.77 -22.28
C ARG A 338 11.40 -5.02 -23.26
#